data_162c59e5462262d3a30050c8bc774207
#
_entry.id   162c59e5462262d3a30050c8bc774207
#
_cell.length_a   1.000
_cell.length_b   1.000
_cell.length_c   1.000
_cell.angle_alpha   90.00
_cell.angle_beta   90.00
_cell.angle_gamma   90.00
#
_symmetry.space_group_name_H-M   'P 1'
#
loop_
_entity.id
_entity.type
_entity.pdbx_description
1 polymer ?
#
loop_
_entity_poly.entity_id
_entity_poly.type
_entity_poly.pdbx_seq_one_letter_code
_entity_poly.pdbx_strand_id
1 'polypeptide(L)'
;MLRIYFGRFLGVIFISAASFGTNFSYAEQVVVYSARIEKLIKPMFDSFTKETGIPVKFVTDKAGVLLAKLRAEGKYTPADMLITTDAGNLWAAVQEGLLAPVESKKLEINIPSYLRDPRKKWFGLSVRARTIVYNTDKVNPAELSTY
;
A
#
# COMPACT_ATOMS: atom_id res chain seq x y z
N MET A 1 -8.16 -87.28 22.50
CA MET A 1 -7.05 -86.42 21.98
C MET A 1 -7.69 -85.09 21.52
N LEU A 2 -7.64 -84.04 22.38
CA LEU A 2 -8.30 -82.76 22.12
C LEU A 2 -7.20 -81.74 21.85
N ARG A 3 -7.13 -81.21 20.62
CA ARG A 3 -6.18 -80.19 20.19
C ARG A 3 -6.85 -78.81 20.33
N ILE A 4 -6.38 -78.00 21.29
CA ILE A 4 -6.84 -76.66 21.48
C ILE A 4 -5.99 -75.73 20.58
N TYR A 5 -6.63 -75.04 19.62
CA TYR A 5 -6.01 -74.01 18.79
C TYR A 5 -6.12 -72.67 19.51
N PHE A 6 -4.98 -72.11 19.94
CA PHE A 6 -4.85 -70.76 20.51
C PHE A 6 -4.73 -69.76 19.35
N GLY A 7 -5.80 -69.09 19.00
CA GLY A 7 -5.82 -68.01 18.03
C GLY A 7 -5.26 -66.74 18.66
N ARG A 8 -4.08 -66.26 18.16
CA ARG A 8 -3.54 -64.97 18.55
C ARG A 8 -4.28 -63.85 17.75
N PHE A 9 -5.15 -63.10 18.45
CA PHE A 9 -5.69 -61.85 17.94
C PHE A 9 -4.61 -60.78 18.03
N LEU A 10 -4.09 -60.35 16.85
CA LEU A 10 -3.22 -59.18 16.71
C LEU A 10 -4.12 -57.96 16.54
N GLY A 11 -4.36 -57.25 17.62
CA GLY A 11 -5.08 -55.96 17.54
C GLY A 11 -4.20 -54.90 16.88
N VAL A 12 -4.58 -54.50 15.69
CA VAL A 12 -3.96 -53.35 14.98
C VAL A 12 -4.61 -52.10 15.56
N ILE A 13 -3.84 -51.32 16.37
CA ILE A 13 -4.25 -50.02 16.87
C ILE A 13 -3.96 -49.03 15.73
N PHE A 14 -5.00 -48.54 15.06
CA PHE A 14 -4.91 -47.39 14.15
C PHE A 14 -4.80 -46.10 14.99
N ILE A 15 -3.58 -45.59 15.11
CA ILE A 15 -3.36 -44.24 15.65
C ILE A 15 -3.67 -43.28 14.50
N SER A 16 -4.87 -42.70 14.52
CA SER A 16 -5.26 -41.60 13.65
C SER A 16 -4.50 -40.36 14.10
N ALA A 17 -3.39 -40.02 13.43
CA ALA A 17 -2.69 -38.77 13.61
C ALA A 17 -3.57 -37.65 13.01
N ALA A 18 -4.34 -36.97 13.88
CA ALA A 18 -5.00 -35.73 13.53
C ALA A 18 -3.92 -34.65 13.31
N SER A 19 -3.58 -34.43 12.04
CA SER A 19 -2.72 -33.32 11.64
C SER A 19 -3.48 -32.02 11.90
N PHE A 20 -3.24 -31.38 13.04
CA PHE A 20 -3.60 -29.99 13.25
C PHE A 20 -2.71 -29.16 12.33
N GLY A 21 -3.19 -28.91 11.12
CA GLY A 21 -2.65 -27.91 10.23
C GLY A 21 -2.86 -26.54 10.89
N THR A 22 -1.82 -26.00 11.54
CA THR A 22 -1.78 -24.60 11.93
C THR A 22 -1.73 -23.80 10.64
N ASN A 23 -2.88 -23.34 10.18
CA ASN A 23 -2.94 -22.29 9.17
C ASN A 23 -2.31 -21.04 9.82
N PHE A 24 -1.02 -20.82 9.59
CA PHE A 24 -0.41 -19.52 9.77
C PHE A 24 -1.04 -18.62 8.70
N SER A 25 -2.14 -17.97 9.07
CA SER A 25 -2.62 -16.81 8.34
C SER A 25 -1.53 -15.74 8.51
N TYR A 26 -0.69 -15.57 7.50
CA TYR A 26 0.10 -14.35 7.39
C TYR A 26 -0.93 -13.23 7.35
N ALA A 27 -0.97 -12.41 8.39
CA ALA A 27 -1.78 -11.21 8.36
C ALA A 27 -1.34 -10.41 7.13
N GLU A 28 -2.26 -10.28 6.16
CA GLU A 28 -2.00 -9.44 4.99
C GLU A 28 -1.58 -8.07 5.50
N GLN A 29 -0.40 -7.61 5.13
CA GLN A 29 0.10 -6.27 5.46
C GLN A 29 0.17 -5.46 4.17
N VAL A 30 -0.05 -4.15 4.28
CA VAL A 30 0.15 -3.22 3.17
C VAL A 30 1.53 -2.60 3.29
N VAL A 31 2.34 -2.68 2.25
CA VAL A 31 3.67 -2.06 2.19
C VAL A 31 3.62 -0.78 1.36
N VAL A 32 3.96 0.35 1.98
CA VAL A 32 3.86 1.68 1.37
C VAL A 32 5.23 2.33 1.23
N TYR A 33 5.57 2.79 0.03
CA TYR A 33 6.68 3.70 -0.20
C TYR A 33 6.15 5.13 -0.26
N SER A 34 6.58 5.98 0.67
CA SER A 34 6.01 7.32 0.87
C SER A 34 7.05 8.42 0.78
N ALA A 35 6.84 9.39 -0.12
CA ALA A 35 7.62 10.62 -0.16
C ALA A 35 7.10 11.70 0.81
N ARG A 36 6.15 11.36 1.67
CA ARG A 36 5.72 12.21 2.78
C ARG A 36 6.57 11.94 4.00
N ILE A 37 6.87 12.97 4.78
CA ILE A 37 7.53 12.81 6.07
C ILE A 37 6.67 11.98 7.02
N GLU A 38 7.29 11.10 7.79
CA GLU A 38 6.64 10.15 8.67
C GLU A 38 5.60 10.80 9.59
N LYS A 39 5.94 11.92 10.24
CA LYS A 39 5.05 12.65 11.15
C LYS A 39 3.68 12.99 10.52
N LEU A 40 3.62 13.22 9.20
CA LEU A 40 2.39 13.58 8.50
C LEU A 40 1.60 12.38 7.99
N ILE A 41 2.28 11.29 7.65
CA ILE A 41 1.61 10.15 7.01
C ILE A 41 1.25 9.05 8.01
N LYS A 42 2.04 8.87 9.06
CA LYS A 42 1.83 7.82 10.06
C LYS A 42 0.45 7.84 10.70
N PRO A 43 -0.13 8.99 11.11
CA PRO A 43 -1.48 9.00 11.69
C PRO A 43 -2.56 8.41 10.77
N MET A 44 -2.43 8.61 9.45
CA MET A 44 -3.34 8.02 8.46
C MET A 44 -3.19 6.50 8.41
N PHE A 45 -1.97 5.98 8.46
CA PHE A 45 -1.71 4.54 8.47
C PHE A 45 -2.19 3.88 9.78
N ASP A 46 -1.98 4.56 10.91
CA ASP A 46 -2.46 4.07 12.21
C ASP A 46 -4.00 4.00 12.25
N SER A 47 -4.69 5.01 11.68
CA SER A 47 -6.15 5.00 11.56
C SER A 47 -6.63 3.86 10.67
N PHE A 48 -6.01 3.66 9.52
CA PHE A 48 -6.32 2.55 8.62
C PHE A 48 -6.16 1.20 9.33
N THR A 49 -5.02 0.98 10.00
CA THR A 49 -4.78 -0.26 10.75
C THR A 49 -5.81 -0.46 11.85
N LYS A 50 -6.17 0.60 12.59
CA LYS A 50 -7.19 0.55 13.64
C LYS A 50 -8.57 0.18 13.10
N GLU A 51 -8.93 0.70 11.92
CA GLU A 51 -10.25 0.48 11.32
C GLU A 51 -10.37 -0.87 10.62
N THR A 52 -9.30 -1.36 10.02
CA THR A 52 -9.32 -2.56 9.17
C THR A 52 -8.69 -3.79 9.79
N GLY A 53 -7.86 -3.62 10.83
CA GLY A 53 -7.01 -4.68 11.38
C GLY A 53 -5.79 -5.02 10.50
N ILE A 54 -5.64 -4.38 9.34
CA ILE A 54 -4.53 -4.64 8.40
C ILE A 54 -3.34 -3.75 8.75
N PRO A 55 -2.18 -4.32 9.12
CA PRO A 55 -1.00 -3.53 9.45
C PRO A 55 -0.41 -2.85 8.21
N VAL A 56 0.10 -1.63 8.38
CA VAL A 56 0.82 -0.90 7.33
C VAL A 56 2.31 -0.84 7.68
N LYS A 57 3.13 -1.43 6.82
CA LYS A 57 4.58 -1.26 6.83
C LYS A 57 4.95 -0.18 5.81
N PHE A 58 5.78 0.79 6.19
CA PHE A 58 6.11 1.85 5.27
C PHE A 58 7.60 2.26 5.33
N VAL A 59 8.08 2.80 4.22
CA VAL A 59 9.40 3.38 4.05
C VAL A 59 9.24 4.81 3.59
N THR A 60 9.92 5.77 4.23
CA THR A 60 9.90 7.17 3.83
C THR A 60 11.24 7.59 3.26
N ASP A 61 11.22 8.25 2.09
CA ASP A 61 12.38 8.85 1.45
C ASP A 61 11.94 9.88 0.40
N LYS A 62 12.87 10.53 -0.27
CA LYS A 62 12.61 11.41 -1.41
C LYS A 62 11.99 10.63 -2.57
N ALA A 63 11.03 11.23 -3.28
CA ALA A 63 10.32 10.55 -4.37
C ALA A 63 11.25 9.92 -5.41
N GLY A 64 12.31 10.62 -5.85
CA GLY A 64 13.28 10.07 -6.80
C GLY A 64 14.02 8.83 -6.29
N VAL A 65 14.32 8.76 -4.98
CA VAL A 65 14.95 7.58 -4.36
C VAL A 65 13.98 6.40 -4.36
N LEU A 66 12.72 6.64 -3.99
CA LEU A 66 11.69 5.61 -4.00
C LEU A 66 11.40 5.09 -5.41
N LEU A 67 11.39 5.96 -6.43
CA LEU A 67 11.28 5.55 -7.82
C LEU A 67 12.47 4.70 -8.27
N ALA A 68 13.70 5.11 -7.93
CA ALA A 68 14.89 4.32 -8.22
C ALA A 68 14.85 2.94 -7.55
N LYS A 69 14.36 2.89 -6.30
CA LYS A 69 14.16 1.65 -5.56
C LYS A 69 13.15 0.74 -6.26
N LEU A 70 11.98 1.25 -6.65
CA LEU A 70 10.97 0.51 -7.39
C LEU A 70 11.51 -0.05 -8.72
N ARG A 71 12.32 0.73 -9.46
CA ARG A 71 12.99 0.25 -10.69
C ARG A 71 13.94 -0.91 -10.43
N ALA A 72 14.76 -0.80 -9.37
CA ALA A 72 15.73 -1.83 -9.02
C ALA A 72 15.06 -3.14 -8.57
N GLU A 73 13.96 -3.03 -7.85
CA GLU A 73 13.18 -4.18 -7.36
C GLU A 73 12.34 -4.81 -8.49
N GLY A 74 11.85 -4.00 -9.41
CA GLY A 74 11.04 -4.43 -10.55
C GLY A 74 9.82 -5.27 -10.11
N LYS A 75 9.62 -6.42 -10.72
CA LYS A 75 8.51 -7.34 -10.40
C LYS A 75 8.60 -7.99 -9.01
N TYR A 76 9.71 -7.85 -8.33
CA TYR A 76 9.94 -8.39 -6.98
C TYR A 76 9.78 -7.34 -5.89
N THR A 77 9.33 -6.13 -6.24
CA THR A 77 9.07 -5.10 -5.23
C THR A 77 8.09 -5.60 -4.19
N PRO A 78 8.37 -5.39 -2.90
CA PRO A 78 7.41 -5.66 -1.85
C PRO A 78 6.38 -4.54 -1.70
N ALA A 79 6.52 -3.42 -2.42
CA ALA A 79 5.64 -2.27 -2.27
C ALA A 79 4.31 -2.48 -2.99
N ASP A 80 3.22 -2.33 -2.24
CA ASP A 80 1.85 -2.34 -2.75
C ASP A 80 1.41 -0.94 -3.19
N MET A 81 2.00 0.12 -2.61
CA MET A 81 1.59 1.50 -2.83
C MET A 81 2.77 2.47 -2.86
N LEU A 82 2.70 3.44 -3.78
CA LEU A 82 3.59 4.60 -3.83
C LEU A 82 2.80 5.87 -3.52
N ILE A 83 3.25 6.65 -2.53
CA ILE A 83 2.69 7.97 -2.20
C ILE A 83 3.75 9.03 -2.49
N THR A 84 3.40 10.02 -3.31
CA THR A 84 4.28 11.16 -3.64
C THR A 84 3.65 12.49 -3.20
N THR A 85 4.45 13.55 -3.18
CA THR A 85 3.98 14.90 -2.84
C THR A 85 3.46 15.68 -4.05
N ASP A 86 3.66 15.17 -5.25
CA ASP A 86 3.25 15.81 -6.51
C ASP A 86 2.90 14.78 -7.58
N ALA A 87 2.11 15.20 -8.57
CA ALA A 87 1.67 14.36 -9.67
C ALA A 87 2.78 14.09 -10.72
N GLY A 88 3.83 14.92 -10.79
CA GLY A 88 4.93 14.73 -11.73
C GLY A 88 5.69 13.43 -11.49
N ASN A 89 5.95 13.10 -10.23
CA ASN A 89 6.56 11.82 -9.86
C ASN A 89 5.65 10.62 -10.18
N LEU A 90 4.33 10.76 -10.00
CA LEU A 90 3.38 9.71 -10.37
C LEU A 90 3.32 9.53 -11.89
N TRP A 91 3.35 10.63 -12.65
CA TRP A 91 3.42 10.58 -14.09
C TRP A 91 4.69 9.85 -14.56
N ALA A 92 5.86 10.18 -14.01
CA ALA A 92 7.11 9.49 -14.30
C ALA A 92 7.01 7.98 -14.02
N ALA A 93 6.47 7.61 -12.87
CA ALA A 93 6.24 6.21 -12.51
C ALA A 93 5.34 5.46 -13.51
N VAL A 94 4.33 6.15 -14.06
CA VAL A 94 3.46 5.60 -15.11
C VAL A 94 4.22 5.40 -16.43
N GLN A 95 5.04 6.38 -16.85
CA GLN A 95 5.84 6.26 -18.10
C GLN A 95 6.82 5.10 -18.02
N GLU A 96 7.35 4.83 -16.86
CA GLU A 96 8.28 3.72 -16.58
C GLU A 96 7.59 2.38 -16.34
N GLY A 97 6.26 2.32 -16.37
CA GLY A 97 5.51 1.08 -16.18
C GLY A 97 5.53 0.55 -14.74
N LEU A 98 5.87 1.38 -13.76
CA LEU A 98 5.98 0.98 -12.34
C LEU A 98 4.64 0.86 -11.61
N LEU A 99 3.55 1.38 -12.21
CA LEU A 99 2.23 1.40 -11.59
C LEU A 99 1.24 0.55 -12.38
N ALA A 100 0.50 -0.30 -11.67
CA ALA A 100 -0.64 -1.05 -12.20
C ALA A 100 -1.93 -0.22 -12.11
N PRO A 101 -2.92 -0.45 -12.99
CA PRO A 101 -4.23 0.17 -12.88
C PRO A 101 -5.00 -0.39 -11.67
N VAL A 102 -5.79 0.48 -11.02
CA VAL A 102 -6.64 0.12 -9.88
C VAL A 102 -8.10 0.42 -10.22
N GLU A 103 -8.92 -0.63 -10.27
CA GLU A 103 -10.36 -0.51 -10.47
C GLU A 103 -11.05 -0.32 -9.11
N SER A 104 -11.51 0.90 -8.82
CA SER A 104 -12.19 1.22 -7.57
C SER A 104 -13.27 2.26 -7.78
N LYS A 105 -14.53 1.84 -7.73
CA LYS A 105 -15.68 2.75 -7.78
C LYS A 105 -15.62 3.82 -6.68
N LYS A 106 -15.12 3.47 -5.49
CA LYS A 106 -14.98 4.41 -4.38
C LYS A 106 -13.99 5.54 -4.71
N LEU A 107 -12.85 5.22 -5.33
CA LEU A 107 -11.89 6.23 -5.77
C LEU A 107 -12.44 7.06 -6.92
N GLU A 108 -13.14 6.44 -7.87
CA GLU A 108 -13.70 7.12 -9.03
C GLU A 108 -14.80 8.12 -8.66
N ILE A 109 -15.61 7.82 -7.66
CA ILE A 109 -16.67 8.71 -7.17
C ILE A 109 -16.08 9.86 -6.35
N ASN A 110 -15.08 9.60 -5.51
CA ASN A 110 -14.56 10.59 -4.57
C ASN A 110 -13.46 11.48 -5.15
N ILE A 111 -12.78 11.05 -6.24
CA ILE A 111 -11.68 11.79 -6.84
C ILE A 111 -12.07 12.26 -8.25
N PRO A 112 -12.18 13.58 -8.49
CA PRO A 112 -12.49 14.14 -9.79
C PRO A 112 -11.55 13.64 -10.90
N SER A 113 -12.05 13.54 -12.13
CA SER A 113 -11.29 13.00 -13.27
C SER A 113 -9.99 13.75 -13.56
N TYR A 114 -9.95 15.06 -13.33
CA TYR A 114 -8.75 15.88 -13.52
C TYR A 114 -7.69 15.72 -12.42
N LEU A 115 -8.01 14.99 -11.35
CA LEU A 115 -7.08 14.66 -10.24
C LEU A 115 -6.68 13.17 -10.24
N ARG A 116 -6.85 12.47 -11.34
CA ARG A 116 -6.46 11.05 -11.49
C ARG A 116 -5.98 10.73 -12.89
N ASP A 117 -5.19 9.69 -13.02
CA ASP A 117 -4.75 9.19 -14.32
C ASP A 117 -5.93 8.61 -15.12
N PRO A 118 -6.09 8.95 -16.41
CA PRO A 118 -7.14 8.38 -17.26
C PRO A 118 -7.11 6.84 -17.34
N ARG A 119 -5.94 6.24 -17.18
CA ARG A 119 -5.72 4.78 -17.15
C ARG A 119 -5.78 4.20 -15.75
N LYS A 120 -6.27 4.99 -14.76
CA LYS A 120 -6.47 4.59 -13.35
C LYS A 120 -5.20 4.12 -12.63
N LYS A 121 -4.04 4.57 -13.06
CA LYS A 121 -2.75 4.17 -12.47
C LYS A 121 -2.35 5.00 -11.26
N TRP A 122 -2.94 6.18 -11.06
CA TRP A 122 -2.78 6.98 -9.84
C TRP A 122 -4.02 7.82 -9.56
N PHE A 123 -4.16 8.23 -8.31
CA PHE A 123 -5.25 9.03 -7.78
C PHE A 123 -4.72 10.11 -6.85
N GLY A 124 -5.24 11.34 -6.96
CA GLY A 124 -4.89 12.44 -6.07
C GLY A 124 -5.55 12.30 -4.71
N LEU A 125 -4.77 12.36 -3.64
CA LEU A 125 -5.30 12.31 -2.26
C LEU A 125 -5.64 13.68 -1.70
N SER A 126 -4.93 14.73 -2.14
CA SER A 126 -5.11 16.09 -1.65
C SER A 126 -4.64 17.10 -2.68
N VAL A 127 -5.19 18.28 -2.61
CA VAL A 127 -4.78 19.43 -3.43
C VAL A 127 -4.02 20.42 -2.54
N ARG A 128 -2.92 20.94 -3.06
CA ARG A 128 -2.15 22.01 -2.43
C ARG A 128 -2.19 23.26 -3.30
N ALA A 129 -2.76 24.32 -2.77
CA ALA A 129 -2.68 25.63 -3.41
C ALA A 129 -1.34 26.30 -3.07
N ARG A 130 -0.72 26.94 -4.06
CA ARG A 130 0.36 27.90 -3.86
C ARG A 130 -0.26 29.27 -4.00
N THR A 131 -0.07 30.12 -2.99
CA THR A 131 -0.59 31.46 -2.96
C THR A 131 0.56 32.45 -2.91
N ILE A 132 0.34 33.66 -3.40
CA ILE A 132 1.27 34.77 -3.23
C ILE A 132 1.16 35.24 -1.80
N VAL A 133 2.27 35.25 -1.06
CA VAL A 133 2.40 35.84 0.27
C VAL A 133 3.26 37.09 0.12
N TYR A 134 2.74 38.24 0.56
CA TYR A 134 3.43 39.53 0.44
C TYR A 134 3.42 40.29 1.74
N ASN A 135 4.36 41.25 1.89
CA ASN A 135 4.42 42.14 3.01
C ASN A 135 3.42 43.29 2.78
N THR A 136 2.40 43.40 3.61
CA THR A 136 1.33 44.42 3.49
C THR A 136 1.78 45.84 3.63
N ASP A 137 2.93 46.09 4.32
CA ASP A 137 3.48 47.41 4.52
C ASP A 137 4.36 47.89 3.36
N LYS A 138 4.76 46.98 2.45
CA LYS A 138 5.73 47.24 1.39
C LYS A 138 5.20 47.03 -0.02
N VAL A 139 4.12 46.29 -0.17
CA VAL A 139 3.60 45.87 -1.48
C VAL A 139 2.11 46.14 -1.57
N ASN A 140 1.72 46.90 -2.57
CA ASN A 140 0.30 47.10 -2.88
C ASN A 140 -0.22 45.84 -3.59
N PRO A 141 -1.28 45.18 -3.10
CA PRO A 141 -1.85 43.98 -3.75
C PRO A 141 -2.30 44.19 -5.20
N ALA A 142 -2.64 45.43 -5.59
CA ALA A 142 -2.97 45.79 -6.96
C ALA A 142 -1.81 45.66 -7.95
N GLU A 143 -0.58 45.63 -7.47
CA GLU A 143 0.65 45.42 -8.27
C GLU A 143 0.98 43.95 -8.48
N LEU A 144 0.30 43.05 -7.76
CA LEU A 144 0.53 41.60 -7.86
C LEU A 144 -0.29 41.04 -9.01
N SER A 145 0.39 40.36 -9.92
CA SER A 145 -0.26 39.59 -11.00
C SER A 145 -0.55 38.16 -10.57
N THR A 146 -1.36 37.46 -11.35
CA THR A 146 -1.48 36.01 -11.28
C THR A 146 -0.21 35.36 -11.85
N TYR A 147 0.02 34.08 -11.52
CA TYR A 147 1.11 33.29 -12.09
C TYR A 147 1.03 33.27 -13.62
#